data_132d93bb138a238cca2a2f032c62a1e1
#
_entry.id   132d93bb138a238cca2a2f032c62a1e1
#
_cell.length_a   1.000
_cell.length_b   1.000
_cell.length_c   1.000
_cell.angle_alpha   90.00
_cell.angle_beta   90.00
_cell.angle_gamma   90.00
#
_symmetry.space_group_name_H-M   'P 1'
#
loop_
_entity.id
_entity.type
_entity.pdbx_description
1 polymer ?
#
loop_
_entity_poly.entity_id
_entity_poly.type
_entity_poly.pdbx_seq_one_letter_code
_entity_poly.pdbx_strand_id
1 'polypeptide(L)'
;MPRYVVERDFPDGLHVPVNADGAKAMGGVIDTNLTDGVTWVHTYVSTDNNKRNYGVYDATNPEAIRRVGAKNNLPVGKITEVRVLDPYFYR
;
A
#
# COMPACT_ATOMS: atom_id res chain seq x y z
N MET A 1 1.92 9.94 -12.73
CA MET A 1 2.01 8.48 -12.65
C MET A 1 0.63 7.89 -12.38
N PRO A 2 0.34 6.70 -12.93
CA PRO A 2 -0.91 6.01 -12.59
C PRO A 2 -1.00 5.68 -11.10
N ARG A 3 -2.21 5.60 -10.61
CA ARG A 3 -2.51 5.24 -9.23
C ARG A 3 -3.19 3.87 -9.18
N TYR A 4 -2.84 3.09 -8.17
CA TYR A 4 -3.31 1.72 -8.02
C TYR A 4 -3.81 1.47 -6.61
N VAL A 5 -4.87 0.66 -6.50
CA VAL A 5 -5.30 0.06 -5.23
C VAL A 5 -4.84 -1.38 -5.22
N VAL A 6 -4.15 -1.76 -4.15
CA VAL A 6 -3.60 -3.10 -3.96
C VAL A 6 -4.31 -3.76 -2.79
N GLU A 7 -4.98 -4.87 -3.07
CA GLU A 7 -5.64 -5.66 -2.03
C GLU A 7 -4.68 -6.68 -1.45
N ARG A 8 -4.62 -6.76 -0.12
CA ARG A 8 -3.79 -7.71 0.61
C ARG A 8 -4.58 -8.40 1.70
N ASP A 9 -4.30 -9.68 1.87
CA ASP A 9 -4.83 -10.47 2.98
C ASP A 9 -3.69 -10.86 3.92
N PHE A 10 -3.89 -10.61 5.20
CA PHE A 10 -2.97 -10.99 6.26
C PHE A 10 -3.69 -11.98 7.18
N PRO A 11 -3.47 -13.29 7.03
CA PRO A 11 -4.23 -14.30 7.78
C PRO A 11 -4.17 -14.14 9.29
N ASP A 12 -3.07 -13.61 9.81
CA ASP A 12 -2.87 -13.38 11.25
C ASP A 12 -3.16 -11.93 11.67
N GLY A 13 -3.66 -11.11 10.74
CA GLY A 13 -3.90 -9.69 10.95
C GLY A 13 -2.66 -8.85 10.80
N LEU A 14 -2.86 -7.58 10.44
CA LEU A 14 -1.79 -6.60 10.35
C LEU A 14 -1.84 -5.66 11.55
N HIS A 15 -0.79 -5.67 12.36
CA HIS A 15 -0.68 -4.83 13.54
C HIS A 15 0.59 -3.99 13.46
N VAL A 16 0.43 -2.74 13.03
CA VAL A 16 1.54 -1.78 12.97
C VAL A 16 1.29 -0.74 14.07
N PRO A 17 2.12 -0.71 15.12
CA PRO A 17 1.93 0.27 16.19
C PRO A 17 2.23 1.69 15.72
N VAL A 18 1.48 2.66 16.24
CA VAL A 18 1.71 4.09 15.96
C VAL A 18 2.70 4.62 17.01
N ASN A 19 3.95 4.21 16.86
CA ASN A 19 5.06 4.60 17.75
C ASN A 19 6.38 4.54 16.96
N ALA A 20 7.51 4.71 17.64
CA ALA A 20 8.83 4.71 17.00
C ALA A 20 9.16 3.40 16.27
N ASP A 21 8.75 2.25 16.84
CA ASP A 21 9.00 0.94 16.22
C ASP A 21 8.18 0.78 14.93
N GLY A 22 6.92 1.19 14.95
CA GLY A 22 6.07 1.21 13.76
C GLY A 22 6.62 2.16 12.69
N ALA A 23 7.07 3.34 13.07
CA ALA A 23 7.67 4.30 12.16
C ALA A 23 8.93 3.75 11.50
N LYS A 24 9.79 3.04 12.25
CA LYS A 24 10.99 2.43 11.72
C LYS A 24 10.67 1.32 10.71
N ALA A 25 9.71 0.46 11.03
CA ALA A 25 9.29 -0.62 10.14
C ALA A 25 8.72 -0.07 8.84
N MET A 26 7.82 0.91 8.92
CA MET A 26 7.20 1.52 7.73
C MET A 26 8.19 2.35 6.93
N GLY A 27 9.16 2.99 7.59
CA GLY A 27 10.23 3.72 6.91
C GLY A 27 11.04 2.81 5.98
N GLY A 28 11.37 1.59 6.43
CA GLY A 28 12.05 0.61 5.59
C GLY A 28 11.22 0.19 4.37
N VAL A 29 9.91 0.03 4.54
CA VAL A 29 9.00 -0.28 3.43
C VAL A 29 8.96 0.88 2.44
N ILE A 30 8.85 2.12 2.91
CA ILE A 30 8.84 3.31 2.05
C ILE A 30 10.12 3.39 1.24
N ASP A 31 11.27 3.22 1.86
CA ASP A 31 12.57 3.28 1.19
C ASP A 31 12.70 2.21 0.12
N THR A 32 12.27 0.98 0.40
CA THR A 32 12.26 -0.11 -0.57
C THR A 32 11.36 0.21 -1.76
N ASN A 33 10.17 0.76 -1.52
CA ASN A 33 9.26 1.16 -2.58
C ASN A 33 9.89 2.17 -3.53
N LEU A 34 10.60 3.16 -2.98
CA LEU A 34 11.24 4.19 -3.78
C LEU A 34 12.32 3.65 -4.72
N THR A 35 12.94 2.51 -4.43
CA THR A 35 13.95 1.90 -5.32
C THR A 35 13.36 1.46 -6.66
N ASP A 36 12.05 1.21 -6.73
CA ASP A 36 11.35 0.85 -7.95
C ASP A 36 10.38 1.95 -8.42
N GLY A 37 10.50 3.15 -7.89
CA GLY A 37 9.64 4.27 -8.27
C GLY A 37 8.21 4.13 -7.82
N VAL A 38 7.98 3.42 -6.71
CA VAL A 38 6.66 3.25 -6.11
C VAL A 38 6.52 4.19 -4.93
N THR A 39 5.45 4.99 -4.93
CA THR A 39 5.13 5.89 -3.82
C THR A 39 3.92 5.35 -3.07
N TRP A 40 4.07 5.08 -1.80
CA TRP A 40 2.97 4.73 -0.93
C TRP A 40 2.20 5.99 -0.54
N VAL A 41 0.91 6.04 -0.87
CA VAL A 41 0.04 7.17 -0.55
C VAL A 41 -0.58 6.97 0.84
N HIS A 42 -1.36 5.92 1.00
CA HIS A 42 -1.91 5.49 2.28
C HIS A 42 -2.52 4.08 2.13
N THR A 43 -2.96 3.51 3.22
CA THR A 43 -3.60 2.20 3.24
C THR A 43 -4.83 2.24 4.14
N TYR A 44 -5.91 1.64 3.67
CA TYR A 44 -7.09 1.37 4.49
C TYR A 44 -6.98 -0.06 5.04
N VAL A 45 -7.06 -0.20 6.34
CA VAL A 45 -7.04 -1.50 7.03
C VAL A 45 -8.43 -1.78 7.57
N SER A 46 -8.96 -2.99 7.29
CA SER A 46 -10.26 -3.36 7.84
C SER A 46 -10.20 -3.39 9.38
N THR A 47 -11.15 -2.73 10.04
CA THR A 47 -11.14 -2.61 11.50
C THR A 47 -11.89 -3.74 12.20
N ASP A 48 -12.58 -4.61 11.45
CA ASP A 48 -13.29 -5.75 12.01
C ASP A 48 -12.33 -6.87 12.45
N ASN A 49 -11.24 -7.10 11.69
CA ASN A 49 -10.28 -8.17 12.01
C ASN A 49 -8.83 -7.85 11.65
N ASN A 50 -8.53 -6.70 11.05
CA ASN A 50 -7.20 -6.28 10.58
C ASN A 50 -6.57 -7.24 9.54
N LYS A 51 -7.37 -8.11 8.91
CA LYS A 51 -6.85 -9.14 8.00
C LYS A 51 -6.82 -8.70 6.55
N ARG A 52 -7.64 -7.72 6.17
CA ARG A 52 -7.67 -7.20 4.81
C ARG A 52 -7.27 -5.75 4.78
N ASN A 53 -6.43 -5.38 3.82
CA ASN A 53 -6.14 -3.99 3.59
C ASN A 53 -6.17 -3.63 2.10
N TYR A 54 -6.24 -2.33 1.85
CA TYR A 54 -6.33 -1.74 0.53
C TYR A 54 -5.31 -0.61 0.48
N GLY A 55 -4.14 -0.91 -0.06
CA GLY A 55 -3.06 0.08 -0.18
C GLY A 55 -3.20 0.90 -1.45
N VAL A 56 -2.97 2.20 -1.35
CA VAL A 56 -2.98 3.12 -2.48
C VAL A 56 -1.56 3.55 -2.81
N TYR A 57 -1.16 3.35 -4.07
CA TYR A 57 0.20 3.59 -4.54
C TYR A 57 0.20 4.33 -5.87
N ASP A 58 1.21 5.17 -6.08
CA ASP A 58 1.54 5.71 -7.38
C ASP A 58 2.75 4.94 -7.93
N ALA A 59 2.64 4.44 -9.15
CA ALA A 59 3.70 3.65 -9.80
C ALA A 59 3.54 3.74 -11.31
N THR A 60 4.62 3.43 -12.05
CA THR A 60 4.59 3.43 -13.52
C THR A 60 3.75 2.29 -14.08
N ASN A 61 3.75 1.15 -13.40
CA ASN A 61 3.02 -0.05 -13.83
C ASN A 61 2.79 -0.99 -12.64
N PRO A 62 1.89 -1.97 -12.76
CA PRO A 62 1.61 -2.93 -11.68
C PRO A 62 2.81 -3.82 -11.33
N GLU A 63 3.67 -4.10 -12.27
CA GLU A 63 4.84 -4.97 -12.06
C GLU A 63 5.80 -4.37 -11.04
N ALA A 64 5.95 -3.04 -11.04
CA ALA A 64 6.77 -2.35 -10.04
C ALA A 64 6.23 -2.60 -8.62
N ILE A 65 4.91 -2.57 -8.46
CA ILE A 65 4.24 -2.84 -7.17
C ILE A 65 4.49 -4.29 -6.74
N ARG A 66 4.40 -5.24 -7.67
CA ARG A 66 4.67 -6.65 -7.36
C ARG A 66 6.12 -6.88 -6.96
N ARG A 67 7.07 -6.20 -7.61
CA ARG A 67 8.49 -6.29 -7.25
C ARG A 67 8.75 -5.80 -5.82
N VAL A 68 8.22 -4.63 -5.46
CA VAL A 68 8.43 -4.11 -4.10
C VAL A 68 7.68 -4.94 -3.06
N GLY A 69 6.52 -5.49 -3.40
CA GLY A 69 5.82 -6.43 -2.54
C GLY A 69 6.68 -7.64 -2.21
N ALA A 70 7.34 -8.22 -3.20
CA ALA A 70 8.27 -9.33 -3.00
C ALA A 70 9.47 -8.92 -2.13
N LYS A 71 10.06 -7.75 -2.40
CA LYS A 71 11.19 -7.23 -1.62
C LYS A 71 10.82 -6.98 -0.15
N ASN A 72 9.62 -6.48 0.09
CA ASN A 72 9.12 -6.20 1.43
C ASN A 72 8.53 -7.44 2.11
N ASN A 73 8.50 -8.58 1.41
CA ASN A 73 7.90 -9.81 1.90
C ASN A 73 6.43 -9.64 2.28
N LEU A 74 5.69 -8.87 1.48
CA LEU A 74 4.28 -8.60 1.67
C LEU A 74 3.45 -9.33 0.62
N PRO A 75 2.31 -9.93 1.00
CA PRO A 75 1.43 -10.55 0.02
C PRO A 75 0.81 -9.49 -0.88
N VAL A 76 0.70 -9.77 -2.16
CA VAL A 76 0.04 -8.90 -3.13
C VAL A 76 -1.06 -9.70 -3.81
N GLY A 77 -2.30 -9.28 -3.61
CA GLY A 77 -3.45 -9.84 -4.29
C GLY A 77 -3.78 -9.08 -5.56
N LYS A 78 -5.02 -8.59 -5.66
CA LYS A 78 -5.47 -7.85 -6.82
C LYS A 78 -4.90 -6.44 -6.84
N ILE A 79 -4.43 -6.02 -8.01
CA ILE A 79 -4.00 -4.65 -8.28
C ILE A 79 -4.97 -4.05 -9.29
N THR A 80 -5.57 -2.91 -8.95
CA THR A 80 -6.54 -2.22 -9.81
C THR A 80 -6.05 -0.80 -10.05
N GLU A 81 -5.92 -0.42 -11.31
CA GLU A 81 -5.65 0.98 -11.65
C GLU A 81 -6.90 1.80 -11.36
N VAL A 82 -6.71 2.96 -10.72
CA VAL A 82 -7.81 3.81 -10.26
C VAL A 82 -7.52 5.27 -10.56
N ARG A 83 -8.56 6.08 -10.48
CA ARG A 83 -8.41 7.54 -10.40
C ARG A 83 -9.23 8.02 -9.22
N VAL A 84 -8.84 9.16 -8.66
CA VAL A 84 -9.57 9.76 -7.55
C VAL A 84 -10.76 10.53 -8.10
N LEU A 85 -11.93 10.30 -7.52
CA LEU A 85 -13.12 11.07 -7.75
C LEU A 85 -13.50 11.72 -6.42
N ASP A 86 -13.17 12.99 -6.26
CA ASP A 86 -13.27 13.69 -4.99
C ASP A 86 -14.36 14.77 -5.10
N PRO A 87 -15.24 14.90 -4.12
CA PRO A 87 -16.27 15.96 -4.13
C PRO A 87 -15.69 17.37 -4.32
N TYR A 88 -14.46 17.58 -3.90
CA TYR A 88 -13.76 18.84 -4.10
C TYR A 88 -13.72 19.27 -5.57
N PHE A 89 -13.60 18.32 -6.51
CA PHE A 89 -13.57 18.63 -7.94
C PHE A 89 -14.89 19.15 -8.50
N TYR A 90 -15.96 19.10 -7.71
CA TYR A 90 -17.31 19.52 -8.13
C TYR A 90 -17.81 20.79 -7.41
N ARG A 91 -16.91 21.49 -6.78
CA ARG A 91 -17.24 22.75 -6.09
C ARG A 91 -17.03 23.96 -6.97
#